data_e3c27bcaf39cc7233f10d0510c594a62
#
_entry.id   e3c27bcaf39cc7233f10d0510c594a62
#
_cell.length_a   1.000
_cell.length_b   1.000
_cell.length_c   1.000
_cell.angle_alpha   90.00
_cell.angle_beta   90.00
_cell.angle_gamma   90.00
#
_symmetry.space_group_name_H-M   'P 1'
#
loop_
_entity.id
_entity.type
_entity.pdbx_description
1 polymer ?
#
loop_
_entity_poly.entity_id
_entity_poly.type
_entity_poly.pdbx_seq_one_letter_code
_entity_poly.pdbx_strand_id
1 'polypeptide(L)'
;MATTEDLPKAWRPPMGWNSWDSYGTTVTESEVLANARFMAEHLKDAGWDTIVVDIDWYDPTARAHGYNANAPLILDEYGRQLPDPERFPSAADGHGFAPLAEQIHAMGLKFGVHMMRGIPRLAVDNNLPVKGTPYTAQEVADLNHVCKWNSDNYGLNHNHSGAQAWYDEQLDLFASWGLDFLKVDDMQTPFHSAEIAAYHNAIAKAEAQYGRSISLSLSPGGWVSTGYTEFLRDSAQMWRISDDLWDCWEDIYQQFPRLARWAPFQTTGHWADADMLPLGHIGLRAERGDDRQSRLTEDESRTLLALWCMGRSPLMVGGDLPTSTSETIELLANPALREVTAGSTNNHETVYERIFERWDDENSYLGDLVVWAADAADWADGTPSAHSGGHYAAIFWTGDRDYELPATIELQSIVGLSQRNDPWTITNLFDDETNATGETDVTGARIEGEGEDRVIRGTIPAHGVLWFALDPR
;
A
#
# COMPACT_ATOMS: atom_id res chain seq x y z
N MET A 1 1.58 -28.71 5.82
CA MET A 1 1.66 -27.68 4.78
C MET A 1 0.24 -27.22 4.56
N ALA A 2 -0.04 -25.93 4.83
CA ALA A 2 -1.33 -25.36 4.46
C ALA A 2 -1.44 -25.43 2.93
N THR A 3 -2.57 -25.83 2.41
CA THR A 3 -2.82 -25.72 0.97
C THR A 3 -3.07 -24.26 0.65
N THR A 4 -2.82 -23.80 -0.58
CA THR A 4 -3.11 -22.42 -0.99
C THR A 4 -4.58 -22.03 -0.77
N GLU A 5 -5.48 -22.99 -0.62
CA GLU A 5 -6.90 -22.79 -0.31
C GLU A 5 -7.15 -22.42 1.16
N ASP A 6 -6.21 -22.67 2.07
CA ASP A 6 -6.33 -22.39 3.50
C ASP A 6 -5.73 -21.04 3.93
N LEU A 7 -5.10 -20.31 2.99
CA LEU A 7 -4.48 -19.00 3.29
C LEU A 7 -5.54 -17.90 3.40
N PRO A 8 -5.38 -16.96 4.36
CA PRO A 8 -6.25 -15.79 4.39
C PRO A 8 -6.04 -14.92 3.15
N LYS A 9 -7.07 -14.15 2.79
CA LYS A 9 -6.93 -13.10 1.76
C LYS A 9 -5.76 -12.19 2.13
N ALA A 10 -5.04 -11.71 1.13
CA ALA A 10 -3.88 -10.85 1.35
C ALA A 10 -2.95 -11.38 2.45
N TRP A 11 -2.63 -12.68 2.45
CA TRP A 11 -1.79 -13.34 3.47
C TRP A 11 -0.41 -12.66 3.66
N ARG A 12 0.05 -11.92 2.68
CA ARG A 12 1.15 -10.94 2.73
C ARG A 12 0.62 -9.55 2.40
N PRO A 13 1.32 -8.48 2.79
CA PRO A 13 0.98 -7.14 2.31
C PRO A 13 0.87 -7.13 0.78
N PRO A 14 -0.22 -6.60 0.20
CA PRO A 14 -0.35 -6.48 -1.25
C PRO A 14 0.80 -5.68 -1.87
N MET A 15 1.27 -6.12 -3.04
CA MET A 15 2.26 -5.42 -3.84
C MET A 15 1.67 -5.20 -5.24
N GLY A 16 1.58 -3.95 -5.67
CA GLY A 16 0.89 -3.63 -6.91
C GLY A 16 1.17 -2.24 -7.45
N TRP A 17 0.46 -1.90 -8.51
CA TRP A 17 0.43 -0.59 -9.14
C TRP A 17 -0.96 0.01 -9.04
N ASN A 18 -1.01 1.32 -8.85
CA ASN A 18 -2.26 2.08 -8.87
C ASN A 18 -2.07 3.33 -9.73
N SER A 19 -3.05 3.66 -10.54
CA SER A 19 -2.96 4.72 -11.57
C SER A 19 -2.96 6.15 -11.04
N TRP A 20 -3.17 6.38 -9.74
CA TRP A 20 -3.43 7.72 -9.19
C TRP A 20 -2.25 8.69 -9.35
N ASP A 21 -1.05 8.32 -8.90
CA ASP A 21 0.09 9.25 -8.87
C ASP A 21 0.59 9.64 -10.27
N SER A 22 0.29 8.82 -11.28
CA SER A 22 0.66 9.08 -12.68
C SER A 22 -0.45 9.82 -13.43
N TYR A 23 -1.67 9.28 -13.39
CA TYR A 23 -2.73 9.65 -14.33
C TYR A 23 -3.95 10.29 -13.68
N GLY A 24 -4.03 10.31 -12.34
CA GLY A 24 -5.19 10.83 -11.61
C GLY A 24 -6.48 10.16 -12.09
N THR A 25 -7.48 10.99 -12.40
CA THR A 25 -8.80 10.54 -12.87
C THR A 25 -8.84 10.12 -14.35
N THR A 26 -7.74 10.26 -15.10
CA THR A 26 -7.77 10.23 -16.57
C THR A 26 -7.13 8.99 -17.21
N VAL A 27 -6.75 8.00 -16.44
CA VAL A 27 -6.11 6.77 -16.95
C VAL A 27 -6.94 6.12 -18.04
N THR A 28 -6.27 5.56 -19.05
CA THR A 28 -6.88 4.84 -20.17
C THR A 28 -6.57 3.34 -20.13
N GLU A 29 -7.38 2.54 -20.80
CA GLU A 29 -7.16 1.09 -20.93
C GLU A 29 -5.77 0.75 -21.46
N SER A 30 -5.28 1.50 -22.46
CA SER A 30 -3.96 1.28 -23.04
C SER A 30 -2.82 1.52 -22.04
N GLU A 31 -2.96 2.52 -21.17
CA GLU A 31 -1.99 2.82 -20.10
C GLU A 31 -2.03 1.76 -18.99
N VAL A 32 -3.22 1.34 -18.56
CA VAL A 32 -3.37 0.23 -17.63
C VAL A 32 -2.70 -1.03 -18.15
N LEU A 33 -2.96 -1.40 -19.41
CA LEU A 33 -2.36 -2.58 -20.04
C LEU A 33 -0.85 -2.44 -20.24
N ALA A 34 -0.33 -1.22 -20.48
CA ALA A 34 1.11 -0.99 -20.60
C ALA A 34 1.81 -1.23 -19.24
N ASN A 35 1.26 -0.70 -18.17
CA ASN A 35 1.77 -0.92 -16.81
C ASN A 35 1.64 -2.40 -16.38
N ALA A 36 0.52 -3.05 -16.71
CA ALA A 36 0.32 -4.47 -16.41
C ALA A 36 1.35 -5.37 -17.13
N ARG A 37 1.61 -5.13 -18.41
CA ARG A 37 2.62 -5.88 -19.18
C ARG A 37 4.02 -5.65 -18.60
N PHE A 38 4.37 -4.41 -18.32
CA PHE A 38 5.66 -4.08 -17.72
C PHE A 38 5.85 -4.77 -16.37
N MET A 39 4.85 -4.71 -15.50
CA MET A 39 4.87 -5.40 -14.21
C MET A 39 5.03 -6.91 -14.38
N ALA A 40 4.27 -7.53 -15.29
CA ALA A 40 4.34 -8.96 -15.54
C ALA A 40 5.72 -9.42 -16.06
N GLU A 41 6.38 -8.57 -16.85
CA GLU A 41 7.68 -8.87 -17.46
C GLU A 41 8.87 -8.62 -16.53
N HIS A 42 8.79 -7.60 -15.67
CA HIS A 42 9.94 -7.10 -14.91
C HIS A 42 9.83 -7.21 -13.39
N LEU A 43 8.62 -7.19 -12.82
CA LEU A 43 8.42 -7.05 -11.38
C LEU A 43 7.66 -8.23 -10.74
N LYS A 44 6.99 -9.07 -11.52
CA LYS A 44 6.15 -10.15 -10.99
C LYS A 44 6.95 -11.14 -10.14
N ASP A 45 8.15 -11.50 -10.54
CA ASP A 45 9.01 -12.43 -9.80
C ASP A 45 9.46 -11.83 -8.45
N ALA A 46 9.55 -10.50 -8.37
CA ALA A 46 9.77 -9.77 -7.11
C ALA A 46 8.51 -9.65 -6.24
N GLY A 47 7.36 -10.14 -6.70
CA GLY A 47 6.12 -10.24 -5.91
C GLY A 47 5.04 -9.22 -6.24
N TRP A 48 5.23 -8.35 -7.23
CA TRP A 48 4.23 -7.39 -7.68
C TRP A 48 3.17 -8.10 -8.52
N ASP A 49 1.92 -8.08 -8.06
CA ASP A 49 0.88 -8.90 -8.68
C ASP A 49 -0.49 -8.22 -8.86
N THR A 50 -0.66 -6.97 -8.44
CA THR A 50 -1.97 -6.32 -8.42
C THR A 50 -1.97 -5.03 -9.24
N ILE A 51 -2.96 -4.85 -10.12
CA ILE A 51 -3.16 -3.66 -10.96
C ILE A 51 -4.48 -3.00 -10.54
N VAL A 52 -4.44 -1.72 -10.17
CA VAL A 52 -5.62 -0.97 -9.70
C VAL A 52 -5.87 0.25 -10.58
N VAL A 53 -7.09 0.33 -11.11
CA VAL A 53 -7.62 1.54 -11.78
C VAL A 53 -8.22 2.44 -10.71
N ASP A 54 -7.64 3.61 -10.50
CA ASP A 54 -8.08 4.56 -9.47
C ASP A 54 -9.31 5.37 -9.91
N ILE A 55 -9.77 6.28 -9.08
CA ILE A 55 -11.05 7.01 -9.10
C ILE A 55 -11.43 7.59 -10.49
N ASP A 56 -12.74 7.82 -10.67
CA ASP A 56 -13.38 8.48 -11.82
C ASP A 56 -13.25 7.74 -13.17
N TRP A 57 -12.96 6.44 -13.16
CA TRP A 57 -13.01 5.62 -14.37
C TRP A 57 -14.39 5.63 -15.05
N TYR A 58 -15.40 6.10 -14.35
CA TYR A 58 -16.81 6.22 -14.76
C TYR A 58 -17.19 7.67 -15.17
N ASP A 59 -16.29 8.65 -15.09
CA ASP A 59 -16.54 10.04 -15.53
C ASP A 59 -16.04 10.27 -16.96
N PRO A 60 -16.94 10.42 -17.98
CA PRO A 60 -16.53 10.67 -19.36
C PRO A 60 -15.93 12.06 -19.59
N THR A 61 -15.98 12.92 -18.58
CA THR A 61 -15.42 14.28 -18.63
C THR A 61 -14.20 14.45 -17.74
N ALA A 62 -13.66 13.33 -17.21
CA ALA A 62 -12.46 13.33 -16.38
C ALA A 62 -11.34 14.17 -17.00
N ARG A 63 -10.64 14.93 -16.17
CA ARG A 63 -9.61 15.87 -16.61
C ARG A 63 -8.33 15.74 -15.79
N ALA A 64 -7.21 16.10 -16.39
CA ALA A 64 -5.95 16.18 -15.71
C ALA A 64 -5.99 17.16 -14.52
N HIS A 65 -5.27 16.82 -13.46
CA HIS A 65 -5.00 17.66 -12.31
C HIS A 65 -6.22 18.07 -11.48
N GLY A 66 -7.21 17.19 -11.35
CA GLY A 66 -8.32 17.41 -10.42
C GLY A 66 -9.61 16.69 -10.76
N TYR A 67 -10.61 16.91 -9.92
CA TYR A 67 -11.94 16.33 -10.03
C TYR A 67 -12.91 17.26 -10.74
N ASN A 68 -13.94 16.68 -11.37
CA ASN A 68 -15.07 17.42 -11.89
C ASN A 68 -16.18 17.48 -10.86
N ALA A 69 -16.62 18.67 -10.52
CA ALA A 69 -17.83 18.81 -9.70
C ALA A 69 -19.07 18.42 -10.53
N ASN A 70 -19.92 17.54 -9.96
CA ASN A 70 -21.15 17.08 -10.60
C ASN A 70 -20.92 16.42 -11.98
N ALA A 71 -19.92 15.53 -12.07
CA ALA A 71 -19.60 14.80 -13.28
C ALA A 71 -20.82 14.03 -13.87
N PRO A 72 -20.96 13.95 -15.20
CA PRO A 72 -22.02 13.17 -15.84
C PRO A 72 -21.64 11.68 -15.87
N LEU A 73 -21.68 11.04 -14.71
CA LEU A 73 -21.25 9.66 -14.53
C LEU A 73 -21.94 8.70 -15.49
N ILE A 74 -21.19 7.73 -16.01
CA ILE A 74 -21.76 6.63 -16.82
C ILE A 74 -22.32 5.59 -15.85
N LEU A 75 -23.63 5.37 -15.93
CA LEU A 75 -24.38 4.48 -15.06
C LEU A 75 -25.17 3.48 -15.89
N ASP A 76 -25.42 2.32 -15.31
CA ASP A 76 -26.41 1.39 -15.85
C ASP A 76 -27.85 1.80 -15.46
N GLU A 77 -28.84 1.01 -15.87
CA GLU A 77 -30.26 1.24 -15.57
C GLU A 77 -30.63 1.20 -14.08
N TYR A 78 -29.72 0.70 -13.24
CA TYR A 78 -29.86 0.63 -11.78
C TYR A 78 -29.02 1.70 -11.06
N GLY A 79 -28.28 2.52 -11.79
CA GLY A 79 -27.43 3.57 -11.21
C GLY A 79 -26.06 3.11 -10.78
N ARG A 80 -25.61 1.89 -11.14
CA ARG A 80 -24.25 1.40 -10.85
C ARG A 80 -23.27 1.96 -11.88
N GLN A 81 -22.07 2.35 -11.43
CA GLN A 81 -21.05 2.93 -12.29
C GLN A 81 -20.55 1.92 -13.33
N LEU A 82 -20.40 2.39 -14.57
CA LEU A 82 -19.78 1.67 -15.67
C LEU A 82 -18.56 2.43 -16.19
N PRO A 83 -17.52 1.71 -16.68
CA PRO A 83 -16.35 2.35 -17.27
C PRO A 83 -16.70 3.21 -18.49
N ASP A 84 -16.02 4.35 -18.62
CA ASP A 84 -16.12 5.20 -19.80
C ASP A 84 -15.57 4.47 -21.04
N PRO A 85 -16.42 4.15 -22.05
CA PRO A 85 -16.00 3.39 -23.24
C PRO A 85 -15.04 4.17 -24.16
N GLU A 86 -14.90 5.48 -24.02
CA GLU A 86 -13.89 6.24 -24.75
C GLU A 86 -12.49 6.02 -24.17
N ARG A 87 -12.37 5.91 -22.85
CA ARG A 87 -11.10 5.62 -22.17
C ARG A 87 -10.84 4.11 -22.05
N PHE A 88 -11.88 3.32 -21.93
CA PHE A 88 -11.84 1.86 -21.79
C PHE A 88 -12.65 1.19 -22.92
N PRO A 89 -12.14 1.14 -24.16
CA PRO A 89 -12.90 0.69 -25.33
C PRO A 89 -13.43 -0.74 -25.22
N SER A 90 -12.73 -1.62 -24.50
CA SER A 90 -13.18 -2.99 -24.28
C SER A 90 -14.42 -3.10 -23.38
N ALA A 91 -14.73 -2.03 -22.63
CA ALA A 91 -15.92 -1.98 -21.77
C ALA A 91 -17.23 -1.66 -22.52
N ALA A 92 -17.15 -1.29 -23.82
CA ALA A 92 -18.31 -0.99 -24.65
C ALA A 92 -19.35 -2.12 -24.63
N ASP A 93 -20.57 -1.81 -25.05
CA ASP A 93 -21.68 -2.76 -25.18
C ASP A 93 -22.06 -3.47 -23.85
N GLY A 94 -21.75 -2.85 -22.71
CA GLY A 94 -22.10 -3.36 -21.38
C GLY A 94 -21.16 -4.42 -20.82
N HIS A 95 -19.99 -4.62 -21.45
CA HIS A 95 -18.99 -5.59 -20.96
C HIS A 95 -18.35 -5.19 -19.63
N GLY A 96 -18.38 -3.88 -19.27
CA GLY A 96 -17.69 -3.38 -18.09
C GLY A 96 -16.20 -3.68 -18.14
N PHE A 97 -15.57 -3.89 -17.00
CA PHE A 97 -14.14 -4.22 -16.97
C PHE A 97 -13.81 -5.70 -17.25
N ALA A 98 -14.77 -6.56 -17.54
CA ALA A 98 -14.50 -7.98 -17.72
C ALA A 98 -13.41 -8.27 -18.78
N PRO A 99 -13.39 -7.65 -19.99
CA PRO A 99 -12.34 -7.92 -20.98
C PRO A 99 -10.96 -7.40 -20.56
N LEU A 100 -10.88 -6.29 -19.80
CA LEU A 100 -9.62 -5.77 -19.25
C LEU A 100 -9.11 -6.70 -18.16
N ALA A 101 -9.96 -7.11 -17.22
CA ALA A 101 -9.61 -8.03 -16.15
C ALA A 101 -9.11 -9.38 -16.71
N GLU A 102 -9.76 -9.92 -17.74
CA GLU A 102 -9.32 -11.16 -18.41
C GLU A 102 -7.90 -11.03 -18.97
N GLN A 103 -7.56 -9.90 -19.61
CA GLN A 103 -6.21 -9.66 -20.13
C GLN A 103 -5.19 -9.57 -18.99
N ILE A 104 -5.51 -8.90 -17.87
CA ILE A 104 -4.63 -8.78 -16.70
C ILE A 104 -4.44 -10.15 -16.04
N HIS A 105 -5.51 -10.93 -15.89
CA HIS A 105 -5.44 -12.31 -15.37
C HIS A 105 -4.58 -13.23 -16.27
N ALA A 106 -4.66 -13.07 -17.59
CA ALA A 106 -3.86 -13.85 -18.53
C ALA A 106 -2.34 -13.60 -18.36
N MET A 107 -1.93 -12.44 -17.81
CA MET A 107 -0.56 -12.13 -17.40
C MET A 107 -0.21 -12.71 -16.01
N GLY A 108 -1.17 -13.31 -15.32
CA GLY A 108 -1.04 -13.85 -13.96
C GLY A 108 -1.01 -12.75 -12.90
N LEU A 109 -1.66 -11.63 -13.15
CA LEU A 109 -1.85 -10.51 -12.25
C LEU A 109 -3.30 -10.47 -11.75
N LYS A 110 -3.54 -9.71 -10.69
CA LYS A 110 -4.85 -9.41 -10.11
C LYS A 110 -5.36 -8.07 -10.62
N PHE A 111 -6.67 -7.94 -10.75
CA PHE A 111 -7.33 -6.71 -11.17
C PHE A 111 -8.11 -6.06 -10.04
N GLY A 112 -7.99 -4.75 -9.87
CA GLY A 112 -8.69 -3.94 -8.88
C GLY A 112 -9.20 -2.63 -9.43
N VAL A 113 -10.17 -2.07 -8.71
CA VAL A 113 -10.71 -0.72 -8.97
C VAL A 113 -10.83 0.07 -7.68
N HIS A 114 -10.87 1.39 -7.83
CA HIS A 114 -11.21 2.33 -6.77
C HIS A 114 -12.70 2.71 -6.84
N MET A 115 -13.32 2.92 -5.69
CA MET A 115 -14.68 3.43 -5.56
C MET A 115 -14.81 4.46 -4.45
N MET A 116 -15.79 5.35 -4.60
CA MET A 116 -16.28 6.18 -3.49
C MET A 116 -17.38 5.44 -2.74
N ARG A 117 -17.47 5.62 -1.40
CA ARG A 117 -18.65 5.13 -0.65
C ARG A 117 -19.95 5.77 -1.15
N GLY A 118 -21.08 5.11 -0.85
CA GLY A 118 -22.41 5.65 -1.07
C GLY A 118 -23.03 5.29 -2.41
N ILE A 119 -23.95 6.12 -2.86
CA ILE A 119 -24.76 5.93 -4.07
C ILE A 119 -24.58 7.12 -5.02
N PRO A 120 -24.39 6.91 -6.34
CA PRO A 120 -24.22 7.99 -7.30
C PRO A 120 -25.33 9.02 -7.23
N ARG A 121 -24.92 10.30 -7.20
CA ARG A 121 -25.84 11.43 -7.22
C ARG A 121 -26.84 11.32 -8.38
N LEU A 122 -26.37 10.98 -9.59
CA LEU A 122 -27.26 10.84 -10.74
C LEU A 122 -28.25 9.71 -10.62
N ALA A 123 -27.92 8.62 -9.89
CA ALA A 123 -28.90 7.58 -9.60
C ALA A 123 -30.04 8.11 -8.71
N VAL A 124 -29.71 8.93 -7.73
CA VAL A 124 -30.68 9.58 -6.83
C VAL A 124 -31.50 10.65 -7.56
N ASP A 125 -30.86 11.52 -8.33
CA ASP A 125 -31.53 12.59 -9.06
C ASP A 125 -32.53 12.05 -10.07
N ASN A 126 -32.20 10.93 -10.73
CA ASN A 126 -33.07 10.23 -11.67
C ASN A 126 -34.01 9.21 -11.01
N ASN A 127 -33.91 9.06 -9.70
CA ASN A 127 -34.66 8.10 -8.89
C ASN A 127 -34.67 6.68 -9.47
N LEU A 128 -33.47 6.18 -9.83
CA LEU A 128 -33.30 4.87 -10.44
C LEU A 128 -33.65 3.74 -9.44
N PRO A 129 -34.09 2.57 -9.94
CA PRO A 129 -34.43 1.45 -9.06
C PRO A 129 -33.15 0.82 -8.45
N VAL A 130 -33.24 0.37 -7.21
CA VAL A 130 -32.23 -0.51 -6.59
C VAL A 130 -32.51 -1.94 -7.04
N LYS A 131 -31.61 -2.53 -7.84
CA LYS A 131 -31.79 -3.84 -8.48
C LYS A 131 -32.20 -4.92 -7.47
N GLY A 132 -33.15 -5.77 -7.87
CA GLY A 132 -33.60 -6.89 -7.04
C GLY A 132 -34.49 -6.49 -5.85
N THR A 133 -34.86 -5.22 -5.71
CA THR A 133 -35.71 -4.72 -4.62
C THR A 133 -36.88 -3.90 -5.12
N PRO A 134 -37.91 -3.61 -4.29
CA PRO A 134 -38.96 -2.67 -4.65
C PRO A 134 -38.56 -1.20 -4.41
N TYR A 135 -37.30 -0.91 -4.00
CA TYR A 135 -36.85 0.40 -3.56
C TYR A 135 -36.21 1.19 -4.71
N THR A 136 -36.12 2.50 -4.50
CA THR A 136 -35.45 3.43 -5.41
C THR A 136 -34.25 4.09 -4.74
N ALA A 137 -33.38 4.68 -5.55
CA ALA A 137 -32.18 5.38 -5.09
C ALA A 137 -32.50 6.52 -4.11
N GLN A 138 -33.63 7.25 -4.31
CA GLN A 138 -34.04 8.31 -3.39
C GLN A 138 -34.48 7.79 -2.01
N GLU A 139 -35.04 6.59 -1.93
CA GLU A 139 -35.47 6.00 -0.65
C GLU A 139 -34.29 5.54 0.20
N VAL A 140 -33.18 5.12 -0.44
CA VAL A 140 -32.01 4.57 0.25
C VAL A 140 -30.89 5.59 0.47
N ALA A 141 -30.91 6.73 -0.22
CA ALA A 141 -29.88 7.76 -0.10
C ALA A 141 -29.95 8.52 1.23
N ASP A 142 -28.79 8.97 1.70
CA ASP A 142 -28.65 9.98 2.76
C ASP A 142 -27.99 11.24 2.20
N LEU A 143 -28.78 12.24 1.93
CA LEU A 143 -28.34 13.49 1.32
C LEU A 143 -27.52 14.40 2.26
N ASN A 144 -27.46 14.08 3.55
CA ASN A 144 -26.73 14.86 4.56
C ASN A 144 -25.31 14.33 4.78
N HIS A 145 -25.02 13.09 4.38
CA HIS A 145 -23.71 12.45 4.55
C HIS A 145 -23.01 12.31 3.20
N VAL A 146 -22.46 13.42 2.71
CA VAL A 146 -21.73 13.52 1.44
C VAL A 146 -20.23 13.64 1.66
N CYS A 147 -19.43 13.15 0.72
CA CYS A 147 -18.01 13.45 0.68
C CYS A 147 -17.79 14.94 0.39
N LYS A 148 -16.84 15.58 1.10
CA LYS A 148 -16.60 17.02 0.97
C LYS A 148 -15.74 17.40 -0.23
N TRP A 149 -14.88 16.50 -0.66
CA TRP A 149 -13.90 16.72 -1.70
C TRP A 149 -14.30 16.11 -3.06
N ASN A 150 -15.22 15.15 -3.05
CA ASN A 150 -15.78 14.52 -4.26
C ASN A 150 -17.32 14.59 -4.22
N SER A 151 -17.93 15.01 -5.31
CA SER A 151 -19.37 15.25 -5.39
C SER A 151 -20.15 14.12 -6.07
N ASP A 152 -19.53 13.00 -6.42
CA ASP A 152 -20.14 11.97 -7.25
C ASP A 152 -21.25 11.22 -6.55
N ASN A 153 -21.11 10.99 -5.23
CA ASN A 153 -22.01 10.15 -4.46
C ASN A 153 -22.68 10.92 -3.30
N TYR A 154 -23.90 10.52 -2.97
CA TYR A 154 -24.51 10.71 -1.66
C TYR A 154 -24.18 9.53 -0.75
N GLY A 155 -24.31 9.70 0.58
CA GLY A 155 -24.28 8.60 1.53
C GLY A 155 -25.49 7.67 1.40
N LEU A 156 -25.49 6.60 2.17
CA LEU A 156 -26.62 5.67 2.28
C LEU A 156 -27.23 5.70 3.67
N ASN A 157 -28.56 5.54 3.73
CA ASN A 157 -29.30 5.37 4.98
C ASN A 157 -29.24 3.90 5.42
N HIS A 158 -28.26 3.55 6.22
CA HIS A 158 -28.05 2.18 6.70
C HIS A 158 -29.16 1.65 7.64
N ASN A 159 -30.12 2.48 8.03
CA ASN A 159 -31.34 2.01 8.69
C ASN A 159 -32.39 1.50 7.70
N HIS A 160 -32.19 1.69 6.41
CA HIS A 160 -33.04 1.21 5.34
C HIS A 160 -32.46 -0.06 4.71
N SER A 161 -33.26 -1.12 4.60
CA SER A 161 -32.79 -2.41 4.07
C SER A 161 -32.26 -2.36 2.63
N GLY A 162 -32.66 -1.38 1.85
CA GLY A 162 -32.16 -1.14 0.50
C GLY A 162 -30.71 -0.68 0.45
N ALA A 163 -30.14 -0.15 1.56
CA ALA A 163 -28.73 0.27 1.59
C ALA A 163 -27.78 -0.92 1.41
N GLN A 164 -28.02 -2.02 2.13
CA GLN A 164 -27.22 -3.25 1.94
C GLN A 164 -27.42 -3.83 0.55
N ALA A 165 -28.68 -3.85 0.06
CA ALA A 165 -28.96 -4.35 -1.28
C ALA A 165 -28.26 -3.55 -2.39
N TRP A 166 -28.08 -2.25 -2.21
CA TRP A 166 -27.29 -1.42 -3.13
C TRP A 166 -25.85 -1.94 -3.27
N TYR A 167 -25.16 -2.14 -2.13
CA TYR A 167 -23.78 -2.65 -2.16
C TYR A 167 -23.70 -4.09 -2.65
N ASP A 168 -24.66 -4.95 -2.30
CA ASP A 168 -24.73 -6.32 -2.78
C ASP A 168 -24.75 -6.37 -4.31
N GLU A 169 -25.57 -5.54 -4.94
CA GLU A 169 -25.74 -5.51 -6.39
C GLU A 169 -24.55 -4.81 -7.09
N GLN A 170 -23.91 -3.84 -6.43
CA GLN A 170 -22.68 -3.24 -6.95
C GLN A 170 -21.54 -4.26 -6.95
N LEU A 171 -21.37 -4.99 -5.86
CA LEU A 171 -20.32 -6.02 -5.76
C LEU A 171 -20.63 -7.24 -6.64
N ASP A 172 -21.91 -7.60 -6.85
CA ASP A 172 -22.31 -8.59 -7.86
C ASP A 172 -21.82 -8.20 -9.25
N LEU A 173 -22.01 -6.93 -9.64
CA LEU A 173 -21.51 -6.42 -10.92
C LEU A 173 -19.97 -6.48 -11.01
N PHE A 174 -19.26 -6.02 -10.00
CA PHE A 174 -17.78 -5.98 -10.00
C PHE A 174 -17.18 -7.39 -9.98
N ALA A 175 -17.75 -8.30 -9.20
CA ALA A 175 -17.31 -9.69 -9.19
C ALA A 175 -17.55 -10.38 -10.54
N SER A 176 -18.64 -10.03 -11.26
CA SER A 176 -18.89 -10.51 -12.61
C SER A 176 -17.83 -10.06 -13.63
N TRP A 177 -17.15 -8.93 -13.38
CA TRP A 177 -16.00 -8.48 -14.18
C TRP A 177 -14.70 -9.21 -13.84
N GLY A 178 -14.66 -9.97 -12.74
CA GLY A 178 -13.45 -10.66 -12.29
C GLY A 178 -12.60 -9.83 -11.33
N LEU A 179 -13.22 -8.95 -10.53
CA LEU A 179 -12.50 -8.13 -9.53
C LEU A 179 -11.80 -8.99 -8.46
N ASP A 180 -10.55 -8.65 -8.12
CA ASP A 180 -9.76 -9.27 -7.05
C ASP A 180 -9.44 -8.28 -5.91
N PHE A 181 -9.52 -6.98 -6.18
CA PHE A 181 -9.12 -5.93 -5.23
C PHE A 181 -10.06 -4.71 -5.36
N LEU A 182 -10.51 -4.20 -4.23
CA LEU A 182 -11.37 -3.02 -4.16
C LEU A 182 -10.81 -2.00 -3.17
N LYS A 183 -10.40 -0.82 -3.66
CA LYS A 183 -10.09 0.35 -2.84
C LYS A 183 -11.36 1.18 -2.70
N VAL A 184 -11.77 1.49 -1.46
CA VAL A 184 -12.94 2.34 -1.20
C VAL A 184 -12.52 3.57 -0.41
N ASP A 185 -12.90 4.72 -0.92
CA ASP A 185 -12.53 6.02 -0.36
C ASP A 185 -13.66 6.70 0.41
N ASP A 186 -13.29 7.76 1.17
CA ASP A 186 -14.16 8.48 2.12
C ASP A 186 -14.70 7.56 3.24
N MET A 187 -13.90 6.57 3.67
CA MET A 187 -14.35 5.52 4.61
C MET A 187 -13.95 5.76 6.07
N GLN A 188 -12.81 6.43 6.31
CA GLN A 188 -12.20 6.45 7.64
C GLN A 188 -12.09 7.84 8.27
N THR A 189 -12.42 8.91 7.52
CA THR A 189 -12.35 10.29 8.02
C THR A 189 -13.54 11.12 7.52
N PRO A 190 -14.66 11.16 8.24
CA PRO A 190 -14.98 10.45 9.50
C PRO A 190 -15.05 8.93 9.32
N PHE A 191 -15.01 8.17 10.42
CA PHE A 191 -15.05 6.71 10.38
C PHE A 191 -16.47 6.20 10.11
N HIS A 192 -16.69 5.64 8.93
CA HIS A 192 -18.00 5.17 8.44
C HIS A 192 -18.20 3.66 8.67
N SER A 193 -18.32 3.22 9.92
CA SER A 193 -18.41 1.79 10.27
C SER A 193 -19.56 1.05 9.57
N ALA A 194 -20.71 1.68 9.37
CA ALA A 194 -21.85 1.06 8.69
C ALA A 194 -21.57 0.82 7.20
N GLU A 195 -20.89 1.75 6.52
CA GLU A 195 -20.45 1.62 5.14
C GLU A 195 -19.42 0.48 5.00
N ILE A 196 -18.41 0.46 5.89
CA ILE A 196 -17.37 -0.58 5.90
C ILE A 196 -18.00 -1.97 6.08
N ALA A 197 -18.93 -2.11 7.04
CA ALA A 197 -19.63 -3.36 7.27
C ALA A 197 -20.49 -3.77 6.06
N ALA A 198 -21.12 -2.82 5.39
CA ALA A 198 -21.94 -3.10 4.22
C ALA A 198 -21.11 -3.57 3.01
N TYR A 199 -19.95 -2.97 2.78
CA TYR A 199 -18.98 -3.47 1.78
C TYR A 199 -18.45 -4.86 2.12
N HIS A 200 -18.07 -5.10 3.38
CA HIS A 200 -17.64 -6.43 3.83
C HIS A 200 -18.70 -7.50 3.54
N ASN A 201 -19.97 -7.25 3.92
CA ASN A 201 -21.06 -8.18 3.70
C ASN A 201 -21.30 -8.43 2.20
N ALA A 202 -21.27 -7.38 1.38
CA ALA A 202 -21.45 -7.47 -0.07
C ALA A 202 -20.32 -8.26 -0.74
N ILE A 203 -19.07 -8.05 -0.32
CA ILE A 203 -17.91 -8.81 -0.78
C ILE A 203 -18.08 -10.29 -0.41
N ALA A 204 -18.40 -10.62 0.83
CA ALA A 204 -18.59 -12.00 1.26
C ALA A 204 -19.69 -12.72 0.45
N LYS A 205 -20.77 -12.02 0.12
CA LYS A 205 -21.86 -12.55 -0.74
C LYS A 205 -21.36 -12.78 -2.17
N ALA A 206 -20.65 -11.83 -2.76
CA ALA A 206 -20.10 -11.94 -4.10
C ALA A 206 -19.07 -13.08 -4.20
N GLU A 207 -18.18 -13.22 -3.21
CA GLU A 207 -17.21 -14.30 -3.14
C GLU A 207 -17.87 -15.69 -3.09
N ALA A 208 -18.94 -15.82 -2.29
CA ALA A 208 -19.70 -17.06 -2.20
C ALA A 208 -20.37 -17.42 -3.54
N GLN A 209 -20.77 -16.43 -4.32
CA GLN A 209 -21.45 -16.62 -5.62
C GLN A 209 -20.46 -16.94 -6.74
N TYR A 210 -19.33 -16.23 -6.82
CA TYR A 210 -18.40 -16.30 -7.94
C TYR A 210 -17.16 -17.17 -7.66
N GLY A 211 -16.93 -17.58 -6.41
CA GLY A 211 -15.75 -18.39 -6.02
C GLY A 211 -14.42 -17.64 -6.18
N ARG A 212 -14.45 -16.29 -6.15
CA ARG A 212 -13.29 -15.41 -6.31
C ARG A 212 -13.10 -14.57 -5.06
N SER A 213 -11.89 -14.52 -4.55
CA SER A 213 -11.53 -13.69 -3.39
C SER A 213 -11.33 -12.23 -3.80
N ILE A 214 -11.92 -11.30 -3.04
CA ILE A 214 -11.81 -9.85 -3.24
C ILE A 214 -11.24 -9.22 -1.98
N SER A 215 -10.08 -8.59 -2.08
CA SER A 215 -9.46 -7.85 -0.99
C SER A 215 -10.04 -6.45 -0.88
N LEU A 216 -10.42 -6.03 0.33
CA LEU A 216 -10.93 -4.69 0.61
C LEU A 216 -9.84 -3.80 1.19
N SER A 217 -9.62 -2.63 0.57
CA SER A 217 -8.73 -1.56 1.00
C SER A 217 -9.55 -0.31 1.35
N LEU A 218 -9.27 0.32 2.49
CA LEU A 218 -9.99 1.48 2.99
C LEU A 218 -9.10 2.73 3.02
N SER A 219 -9.63 3.86 2.53
CA SER A 219 -8.98 5.18 2.58
C SER A 219 -9.98 6.32 2.88
N PRO A 220 -9.51 7.56 3.16
CA PRO A 220 -8.20 7.93 3.71
C PRO A 220 -8.10 7.61 5.19
N GLY A 221 -6.92 7.74 5.82
CA GLY A 221 -6.74 7.22 7.17
C GLY A 221 -5.85 7.99 8.14
N GLY A 222 -5.46 9.23 7.87
CA GLY A 222 -4.51 9.98 8.69
C GLY A 222 -4.85 10.09 10.18
N TRP A 223 -6.13 9.98 10.51
CA TRP A 223 -6.65 10.11 11.87
C TRP A 223 -7.35 8.86 12.41
N VAL A 224 -7.25 7.73 11.71
CA VAL A 224 -7.89 6.49 12.16
C VAL A 224 -7.33 6.05 13.52
N SER A 225 -8.23 5.67 14.42
CA SER A 225 -7.86 5.24 15.77
C SER A 225 -7.51 3.75 15.80
N THR A 226 -6.44 3.39 16.52
CA THR A 226 -6.12 1.97 16.83
C THR A 226 -7.22 1.29 17.65
N GLY A 227 -8.12 2.05 18.28
CA GLY A 227 -9.32 1.52 18.94
C GLY A 227 -10.30 0.81 17.99
N TYR A 228 -10.18 1.00 16.68
CA TYR A 228 -10.99 0.30 15.66
C TYR A 228 -10.34 -0.99 15.14
N THR A 229 -9.21 -1.43 15.69
CA THR A 229 -8.41 -2.54 15.15
C THR A 229 -9.22 -3.84 14.97
N GLU A 230 -9.99 -4.26 15.96
CA GLU A 230 -10.82 -5.48 15.85
C GLU A 230 -11.81 -5.33 14.70
N PHE A 231 -12.54 -4.23 14.64
CA PHE A 231 -13.50 -3.97 13.58
C PHE A 231 -12.84 -3.93 12.18
N LEU A 232 -11.67 -3.31 12.06
CA LEU A 232 -10.93 -3.24 10.79
C LEU A 232 -10.45 -4.62 10.35
N ARG A 233 -9.91 -5.44 11.26
CA ARG A 233 -9.49 -6.83 10.98
C ARG A 233 -10.67 -7.70 10.56
N ASP A 234 -11.84 -7.53 11.17
CA ASP A 234 -13.03 -8.30 10.83
C ASP A 234 -13.61 -7.88 9.48
N SER A 235 -13.28 -6.68 8.99
CA SER A 235 -13.96 -6.07 7.84
C SER A 235 -13.11 -5.93 6.59
N ALA A 236 -11.79 -5.68 6.70
CA ALA A 236 -10.94 -5.31 5.57
C ALA A 236 -9.56 -5.97 5.63
N GLN A 237 -8.87 -6.07 4.49
CA GLN A 237 -7.53 -6.63 4.38
C GLN A 237 -6.45 -5.57 4.54
N MET A 238 -6.76 -4.30 4.21
CA MET A 238 -5.86 -3.19 4.47
C MET A 238 -6.64 -1.90 4.73
N TRP A 239 -6.05 -0.98 5.48
CA TRP A 239 -6.64 0.31 5.82
C TRP A 239 -5.55 1.37 5.94
N ARG A 240 -5.81 2.53 5.36
CA ARG A 240 -4.91 3.69 5.42
C ARG A 240 -4.71 4.16 6.86
N ILE A 241 -3.46 4.50 7.18
CA ILE A 241 -3.06 5.11 8.45
C ILE A 241 -2.47 6.51 8.25
N SER A 242 -2.48 7.00 7.02
CA SER A 242 -2.03 8.32 6.60
C SER A 242 -3.04 8.96 5.66
N ASP A 243 -2.92 10.27 5.46
CA ASP A 243 -3.47 10.97 4.30
C ASP A 243 -2.53 10.72 3.09
N ASP A 244 -2.83 11.31 1.93
CA ASP A 244 -2.07 11.07 0.71
C ASP A 244 -0.61 11.49 0.85
N LEU A 245 0.27 10.57 0.48
CA LEU A 245 1.72 10.74 0.51
C LEU A 245 2.23 11.08 -0.88
N TRP A 246 3.08 12.09 -0.96
CA TRP A 246 3.71 12.52 -2.19
C TRP A 246 5.24 12.50 -2.10
N ASP A 247 5.91 12.78 -3.20
CA ASP A 247 7.36 12.70 -3.38
C ASP A 247 8.12 13.84 -2.68
N CYS A 248 7.98 13.92 -1.36
CA CYS A 248 8.73 14.82 -0.50
C CYS A 248 9.10 14.15 0.83
N TRP A 249 10.27 14.51 1.37
CA TRP A 249 10.79 13.91 2.58
C TRP A 249 9.85 14.06 3.78
N GLU A 250 9.20 15.21 3.94
CA GLU A 250 8.30 15.47 5.06
C GLU A 250 7.17 14.44 5.15
N ASP A 251 6.63 14.02 4.02
CA ASP A 251 5.56 13.01 3.98
C ASP A 251 6.07 11.63 4.42
N ILE A 252 7.31 11.26 4.04
CA ILE A 252 7.96 10.02 4.49
C ILE A 252 8.25 10.10 5.99
N TYR A 253 8.82 11.21 6.46
CA TYR A 253 9.18 11.40 7.86
C TYR A 253 7.98 11.22 8.79
N GLN A 254 6.81 11.68 8.39
CA GLN A 254 5.59 11.51 9.17
C GLN A 254 5.12 10.06 9.29
N GLN A 255 5.59 9.13 8.47
CA GLN A 255 5.19 7.73 8.53
C GLN A 255 5.91 6.94 9.62
N PHE A 256 7.09 7.36 10.06
CA PHE A 256 7.81 6.69 11.16
C PHE A 256 6.93 6.49 12.41
N PRO A 257 6.38 7.53 13.04
CA PRO A 257 5.52 7.36 14.21
C PRO A 257 4.18 6.68 13.88
N ARG A 258 3.68 6.79 12.65
CA ARG A 258 2.42 6.14 12.24
C ARG A 258 2.61 4.63 12.16
N LEU A 259 3.64 4.17 11.45
CA LEU A 259 3.95 2.74 11.33
C LEU A 259 4.32 2.13 12.69
N ALA A 260 5.14 2.81 13.51
CA ALA A 260 5.48 2.34 14.85
C ALA A 260 4.22 2.15 15.72
N ARG A 261 3.25 3.07 15.64
CA ARG A 261 1.98 2.97 16.35
C ARG A 261 1.13 1.78 15.89
N TRP A 262 1.12 1.46 14.58
CA TRP A 262 0.25 0.45 14.01
C TRP A 262 0.87 -0.94 13.92
N ALA A 263 2.20 -1.07 13.92
CA ALA A 263 2.91 -2.35 13.82
C ALA A 263 2.38 -3.43 14.78
N PRO A 264 2.12 -3.15 16.08
CA PRO A 264 1.61 -4.16 17.01
C PRO A 264 0.19 -4.68 16.69
N PHE A 265 -0.53 -3.99 15.83
CA PHE A 265 -1.92 -4.30 15.50
C PHE A 265 -2.09 -5.02 14.16
N GLN A 266 -1.02 -5.27 13.44
CA GLN A 266 -1.06 -6.00 12.17
C GLN A 266 -1.02 -7.51 12.40
N THR A 267 -1.69 -8.24 11.53
CA THR A 267 -1.70 -9.71 11.50
C THR A 267 -1.74 -10.19 10.06
N THR A 268 -1.37 -11.43 9.82
CA THR A 268 -1.47 -12.05 8.48
C THR A 268 -2.87 -11.86 7.91
N GLY A 269 -2.95 -11.26 6.73
CA GLY A 269 -4.21 -10.92 6.05
C GLY A 269 -4.79 -9.53 6.37
N HIS A 270 -4.17 -8.76 7.29
CA HIS A 270 -4.71 -7.48 7.77
C HIS A 270 -3.59 -6.46 8.03
N TRP A 271 -3.52 -5.43 7.17
CA TRP A 271 -2.36 -4.56 7.04
C TRP A 271 -2.69 -3.09 7.23
N ALA A 272 -1.86 -2.41 8.00
CA ALA A 272 -1.87 -0.95 8.11
C ALA A 272 -1.13 -0.35 6.91
N ASP A 273 -1.81 0.48 6.14
CA ASP A 273 -1.35 1.03 4.86
C ASP A 273 -0.84 2.46 5.06
N ALA A 274 0.47 2.64 4.90
CA ALA A 274 1.11 3.95 5.00
C ALA A 274 1.01 4.78 3.72
N ASP A 275 0.24 4.32 2.75
CA ASP A 275 -0.05 4.87 1.44
C ASP A 275 0.84 4.34 0.31
N MET A 276 0.49 4.81 -0.90
CA MET A 276 1.17 4.48 -2.14
C MET A 276 2.62 4.98 -2.14
N LEU A 277 3.41 4.38 -3.00
CA LEU A 277 4.81 4.73 -3.22
C LEU A 277 4.90 5.72 -4.41
N PRO A 278 5.17 7.01 -4.20
CA PRO A 278 5.30 8.01 -5.26
C PRO A 278 6.67 7.89 -5.94
N LEU A 279 6.99 6.70 -6.42
CA LEU A 279 8.24 6.34 -7.09
C LEU A 279 8.04 6.24 -8.60
N GLY A 280 9.09 6.56 -9.35
CA GLY A 280 9.10 6.53 -10.82
C GLY A 280 8.50 7.77 -11.46
N HIS A 281 7.90 7.61 -12.63
CA HIS A 281 7.35 8.69 -13.44
C HIS A 281 5.92 9.03 -13.00
N ILE A 282 5.76 10.12 -12.26
CA ILE A 282 4.50 10.57 -11.66
C ILE A 282 4.08 11.94 -12.19
N GLY A 283 2.87 12.37 -11.88
CA GLY A 283 2.39 13.71 -12.20
C GLY A 283 2.01 13.95 -13.67
N LEU A 284 2.03 12.90 -14.53
CA LEU A 284 1.67 13.08 -15.95
C LEU A 284 0.32 13.78 -16.11
N ARG A 285 -0.67 13.35 -15.33
CA ARG A 285 -2.01 13.95 -15.24
C ARG A 285 -2.62 13.84 -13.84
N ALA A 286 -1.80 13.51 -12.83
CA ALA A 286 -2.23 13.36 -11.45
C ALA A 286 -2.75 14.67 -10.84
N GLU A 287 -3.36 14.58 -9.65
CA GLU A 287 -3.90 15.74 -8.95
C GLU A 287 -2.81 16.74 -8.58
N ARG A 288 -1.64 16.27 -8.15
CA ARG A 288 -0.58 17.12 -7.62
C ARG A 288 0.70 17.08 -8.45
N GLY A 289 1.20 18.27 -8.73
CA GLY A 289 2.48 18.52 -9.37
C GLY A 289 2.44 18.38 -10.89
N ASP A 290 3.60 18.60 -11.48
CA ASP A 290 3.81 18.51 -12.92
C ASP A 290 4.36 17.12 -13.27
N ASP A 291 4.36 16.79 -14.55
CA ASP A 291 5.00 15.62 -15.15
C ASP A 291 6.49 15.56 -14.76
N ARG A 292 6.90 14.48 -14.05
CA ARG A 292 8.25 14.35 -13.51
C ARG A 292 8.61 12.92 -13.14
N GLN A 293 9.89 12.61 -13.08
CA GLN A 293 10.37 11.52 -12.23
C GLN A 293 10.24 11.94 -10.76
N SER A 294 10.01 11.00 -9.87
CA SER A 294 9.93 11.26 -8.43
C SER A 294 11.09 12.15 -7.96
N ARG A 295 10.79 13.12 -7.10
CA ARG A 295 11.78 14.04 -6.53
C ARG A 295 12.57 13.46 -5.35
N LEU A 296 12.16 12.29 -4.88
CA LEU A 296 12.88 11.60 -3.82
C LEU A 296 14.29 11.25 -4.31
N THR A 297 15.27 11.51 -3.47
CA THR A 297 16.64 11.02 -3.71
C THR A 297 16.67 9.49 -3.68
N GLU A 298 17.75 8.90 -4.13
CA GLU A 298 17.93 7.45 -4.05
C GLU A 298 17.87 6.96 -2.59
N ASP A 299 18.53 7.68 -1.66
CA ASP A 299 18.52 7.34 -0.24
C ASP A 299 17.13 7.48 0.39
N GLU A 300 16.37 8.51 0.04
CA GLU A 300 14.99 8.68 0.47
C GLU A 300 14.07 7.56 -0.10
N SER A 301 14.30 7.16 -1.35
CA SER A 301 13.57 6.04 -1.98
C SER A 301 13.87 4.70 -1.30
N ARG A 302 15.14 4.45 -0.94
CA ARG A 302 15.55 3.29 -0.15
C ARG A 302 14.95 3.32 1.25
N THR A 303 14.93 4.47 1.90
CA THR A 303 14.31 4.68 3.22
C THR A 303 12.82 4.41 3.18
N LEU A 304 12.11 4.95 2.19
CA LEU A 304 10.70 4.68 1.96
C LEU A 304 10.42 3.17 1.86
N LEU A 305 11.12 2.47 0.96
CA LEU A 305 10.92 1.03 0.75
C LEU A 305 11.26 0.20 1.99
N ALA A 306 12.39 0.47 2.64
CA ALA A 306 12.78 -0.25 3.86
C ALA A 306 11.77 -0.01 5.00
N LEU A 307 11.29 1.23 5.19
CA LEU A 307 10.33 1.55 6.23
C LEU A 307 8.98 0.86 5.99
N TRP A 308 8.47 0.84 4.74
CA TRP A 308 7.25 0.10 4.38
C TRP A 308 7.42 -1.41 4.60
N CYS A 309 8.55 -1.98 4.21
CA CYS A 309 8.83 -3.41 4.44
C CYS A 309 8.91 -3.74 5.92
N MET A 310 9.66 -2.96 6.72
CA MET A 310 9.77 -3.18 8.16
C MET A 310 8.45 -2.92 8.88
N GLY A 311 7.68 -1.93 8.45
CA GLY A 311 6.34 -1.65 8.93
C GLY A 311 5.26 -2.59 8.38
N ARG A 312 5.59 -3.50 7.44
CA ARG A 312 4.67 -4.38 6.72
C ARG A 312 3.48 -3.65 6.10
N SER A 313 3.73 -2.44 5.60
CA SER A 313 2.75 -1.71 4.80
C SER A 313 2.61 -2.35 3.42
N PRO A 314 1.42 -2.35 2.81
CA PRO A 314 1.27 -2.64 1.39
C PRO A 314 2.19 -1.78 0.52
N LEU A 315 2.70 -2.35 -0.57
CA LEU A 315 3.56 -1.67 -1.52
C LEU A 315 2.77 -1.43 -2.81
N MET A 316 2.20 -0.23 -2.96
CA MET A 316 1.41 0.15 -4.14
C MET A 316 2.12 1.28 -4.87
N VAL A 317 2.90 0.97 -5.92
CA VAL A 317 3.63 1.99 -6.69
C VAL A 317 2.66 2.79 -7.56
N GLY A 318 2.86 4.13 -7.60
CA GLY A 318 1.99 5.05 -8.33
C GLY A 318 2.58 5.57 -9.65
N GLY A 319 3.87 5.36 -9.91
CA GLY A 319 4.54 5.82 -11.15
C GLY A 319 4.16 5.03 -12.39
N ASP A 320 4.20 5.66 -13.56
CA ASP A 320 4.10 4.97 -14.86
C ASP A 320 5.35 4.10 -15.06
N LEU A 321 5.17 2.78 -14.90
CA LEU A 321 6.28 1.82 -14.90
C LEU A 321 7.10 1.83 -16.20
N PRO A 322 6.48 1.86 -17.41
CA PRO A 322 7.21 1.84 -18.66
C PRO A 322 8.15 3.02 -18.89
N THR A 323 7.89 4.15 -18.27
CA THR A 323 8.68 5.39 -18.44
C THR A 323 9.43 5.82 -17.19
N SER A 324 9.37 5.02 -16.13
CA SER A 324 10.19 5.17 -14.93
C SER A 324 11.66 4.88 -15.22
N THR A 325 12.57 5.44 -14.43
CA THR A 325 14.03 5.22 -14.61
C THR A 325 14.43 3.78 -14.29
N SER A 326 15.57 3.33 -14.86
CA SER A 326 16.13 2.00 -14.58
C SER A 326 16.42 1.82 -13.10
N GLU A 327 16.94 2.84 -12.44
CA GLU A 327 17.27 2.85 -11.02
C GLU A 327 16.03 2.60 -10.15
N THR A 328 14.90 3.26 -10.49
CA THR A 328 13.62 3.00 -9.81
C THR A 328 13.16 1.56 -10.03
N ILE A 329 13.26 1.05 -11.27
CA ILE A 329 12.84 -0.32 -11.56
C ILE A 329 13.73 -1.35 -10.85
N GLU A 330 15.03 -1.12 -10.76
CA GLU A 330 15.96 -1.97 -10.00
C GLU A 330 15.60 -2.00 -8.51
N LEU A 331 15.27 -0.85 -7.90
CA LEU A 331 14.78 -0.80 -6.53
C LEU A 331 13.48 -1.59 -6.33
N LEU A 332 12.51 -1.45 -7.25
CA LEU A 332 11.25 -2.18 -7.18
C LEU A 332 11.41 -3.68 -7.44
N ALA A 333 12.41 -4.08 -8.24
CA ALA A 333 12.71 -5.46 -8.54
C ALA A 333 13.52 -6.17 -7.44
N ASN A 334 13.96 -5.45 -6.39
CA ASN A 334 14.74 -6.03 -5.32
C ASN A 334 13.95 -7.14 -4.58
N PRO A 335 14.43 -8.40 -4.56
CA PRO A 335 13.75 -9.52 -3.93
C PRO A 335 13.59 -9.38 -2.42
N ALA A 336 14.42 -8.56 -1.76
CA ALA A 336 14.31 -8.30 -0.34
C ALA A 336 12.99 -7.63 0.05
N LEU A 337 12.35 -6.86 -0.85
CA LEU A 337 11.04 -6.26 -0.60
C LEU A 337 10.00 -7.33 -0.27
N ARG A 338 9.94 -8.36 -1.13
CA ARG A 338 9.03 -9.49 -0.94
C ARG A 338 9.46 -10.35 0.25
N GLU A 339 10.76 -10.61 0.38
CA GLU A 339 11.32 -11.44 1.43
C GLU A 339 10.95 -10.90 2.82
N VAL A 340 11.18 -9.60 3.07
CA VAL A 340 10.87 -8.99 4.36
C VAL A 340 9.36 -8.86 4.57
N THR A 341 8.58 -8.42 3.59
CA THR A 341 7.14 -8.25 3.77
C THR A 341 6.40 -9.57 4.00
N ALA A 342 6.81 -10.66 3.35
CA ALA A 342 6.19 -11.97 3.48
C ALA A 342 6.77 -12.80 4.64
N GLY A 343 8.08 -12.65 4.91
CA GLY A 343 8.87 -13.49 5.79
C GLY A 343 9.28 -12.84 7.12
N SER A 344 8.65 -11.73 7.53
CA SER A 344 8.94 -11.13 8.83
C SER A 344 7.77 -11.21 9.80
N THR A 345 8.09 -11.32 11.08
CA THR A 345 7.13 -11.29 12.19
C THR A 345 7.68 -10.44 13.33
N ASN A 346 6.83 -10.08 14.28
CA ASN A 346 7.25 -9.26 15.43
C ASN A 346 7.93 -7.95 15.03
N ASN A 347 7.50 -7.34 13.96
CA ASN A 347 8.06 -6.08 13.45
C ASN A 347 7.75 -4.93 14.41
N HIS A 348 8.77 -4.22 14.86
CA HIS A 348 8.59 -3.10 15.79
C HIS A 348 9.79 -2.16 15.78
N GLU A 349 9.54 -0.92 16.19
CA GLU A 349 10.59 0.06 16.50
C GLU A 349 11.26 -0.29 17.84
N THR A 350 12.57 -0.42 17.84
CA THR A 350 13.35 -0.76 19.04
C THR A 350 14.05 0.43 19.65
N VAL A 351 14.45 1.41 18.81
CA VAL A 351 15.11 2.65 19.23
C VAL A 351 14.50 3.82 18.48
N TYR A 352 14.20 4.89 19.21
CA TYR A 352 13.90 6.20 18.67
C TYR A 352 14.67 7.24 19.50
N GLU A 353 15.66 7.85 18.92
CA GLU A 353 16.53 8.78 19.61
C GLU A 353 16.68 10.10 18.82
N ARG A 354 16.42 11.21 19.49
CA ARG A 354 16.67 12.55 18.95
C ARG A 354 18.11 12.94 19.15
N ILE A 355 18.81 13.21 18.08
CA ILE A 355 20.21 13.57 18.10
C ILE A 355 20.35 15.08 18.04
N PHE A 356 21.17 15.60 18.97
CA PHE A 356 21.47 17.02 19.09
C PHE A 356 23.00 17.21 19.10
N GLU A 357 23.46 18.22 18.41
CA GLU A 357 24.80 18.75 18.54
C GLU A 357 24.78 19.94 19.49
N ARG A 358 25.70 19.95 20.42
CA ARG A 358 25.89 21.10 21.31
C ARG A 358 26.97 22.03 20.75
N TRP A 359 26.57 23.23 20.39
CA TRP A 359 27.46 24.27 19.94
C TRP A 359 27.27 25.51 20.82
N ASP A 360 28.31 25.93 21.57
CA ASP A 360 28.35 27.11 22.45
C ASP A 360 27.21 27.13 23.47
N ASP A 361 26.52 26.72 24.06
CA ASP A 361 25.35 26.77 24.95
C ASP A 361 23.98 26.61 24.24
N GLU A 362 23.96 26.43 22.91
CA GLU A 362 22.79 26.10 22.15
C GLU A 362 22.82 24.63 21.70
N ASN A 363 21.68 23.94 21.81
CA ASN A 363 21.51 22.60 21.24
C ASN A 363 20.86 22.72 19.87
N SER A 364 21.54 22.27 18.83
CA SER A 364 20.97 22.16 17.48
C SER A 364 20.50 20.74 17.24
N TYR A 365 19.23 20.59 16.88
CA TYR A 365 18.67 19.31 16.46
C TYR A 365 19.28 18.92 15.11
N LEU A 366 19.76 17.68 15.02
CA LEU A 366 20.41 17.15 13.82
C LEU A 366 19.50 16.17 13.06
N GLY A 367 18.69 15.40 13.74
CA GLY A 367 17.83 14.38 13.17
C GLY A 367 17.44 13.33 14.20
N ASP A 368 16.64 12.35 13.79
CA ASP A 368 16.29 11.21 14.61
C ASP A 368 17.03 9.96 14.10
N LEU A 369 17.53 9.17 15.02
CA LEU A 369 18.04 7.83 14.79
C LEU A 369 16.94 6.84 15.17
N VAL A 370 16.47 6.07 14.20
CA VAL A 370 15.35 5.14 14.38
C VAL A 370 15.79 3.74 14.00
N VAL A 371 15.57 2.77 14.90
CA VAL A 371 15.90 1.36 14.65
C VAL A 371 14.66 0.52 14.68
N TRP A 372 14.49 -0.30 13.66
CA TRP A 372 13.46 -1.31 13.56
C TRP A 372 14.08 -2.70 13.56
N ALA A 373 13.40 -3.64 14.18
CA ALA A 373 13.76 -5.06 14.17
C ALA A 373 12.53 -5.93 13.87
N ALA A 374 12.79 -7.11 13.31
CA ALA A 374 11.79 -8.14 13.08
C ALA A 374 12.45 -9.52 13.13
N ASP A 375 11.69 -10.54 13.50
CA ASP A 375 12.12 -11.93 13.40
C ASP A 375 11.91 -12.43 11.97
N ALA A 376 12.91 -13.10 11.39
CA ALA A 376 12.78 -13.77 10.11
C ALA A 376 12.09 -15.12 10.28
N ALA A 377 11.03 -15.35 9.51
CA ALA A 377 10.18 -16.53 9.59
C ALA A 377 9.83 -17.06 8.20
N ASP A 378 9.52 -18.33 8.11
CA ASP A 378 8.96 -18.90 6.88
C ASP A 378 7.64 -18.20 6.54
N TRP A 379 7.35 -18.06 5.24
CA TRP A 379 6.18 -17.37 4.77
C TRP A 379 4.90 -18.13 5.13
N ALA A 380 3.78 -17.44 5.21
CA ALA A 380 2.51 -18.06 5.58
C ALA A 380 2.06 -19.16 4.60
N ASP A 381 2.49 -19.12 3.35
CA ASP A 381 2.23 -20.15 2.33
C ASP A 381 3.15 -21.38 2.45
N GLY A 382 4.07 -21.39 3.42
CA GLY A 382 5.04 -22.44 3.66
C GLY A 382 6.33 -22.32 2.83
N THR A 383 6.51 -21.23 2.10
CA THR A 383 7.78 -20.92 1.43
C THR A 383 8.84 -20.64 2.49
N PRO A 384 10.00 -21.34 2.49
CA PRO A 384 11.07 -21.05 3.43
C PRO A 384 11.63 -19.65 3.20
N SER A 385 11.80 -18.87 4.28
CA SER A 385 12.56 -17.62 4.23
C SER A 385 14.05 -17.91 4.00
N ALA A 386 14.70 -17.06 3.21
CA ALA A 386 16.15 -17.12 3.02
C ALA A 386 16.92 -16.90 4.33
N HIS A 387 16.30 -16.22 5.30
CA HIS A 387 16.86 -15.81 6.59
C HIS A 387 16.16 -16.48 7.78
N SER A 388 15.47 -17.62 7.58
CA SER A 388 14.69 -18.30 8.62
C SER A 388 15.51 -18.56 9.88
N GLY A 389 14.97 -18.15 11.05
CA GLY A 389 15.63 -18.22 12.35
C GLY A 389 16.63 -17.08 12.63
N GLY A 390 16.75 -16.14 11.72
CA GLY A 390 17.49 -14.88 11.86
C GLY A 390 16.58 -13.68 12.18
N HIS A 391 17.10 -12.50 11.91
CA HIS A 391 16.40 -11.23 12.13
C HIS A 391 16.57 -10.30 10.93
N TYR A 392 15.57 -9.44 10.71
CA TYR A 392 15.71 -8.26 9.84
C TYR A 392 15.86 -7.02 10.69
N ALA A 393 16.66 -6.07 10.23
CA ALA A 393 16.83 -4.80 10.89
C ALA A 393 16.98 -3.66 9.89
N ALA A 394 16.47 -2.48 10.27
CA ALA A 394 16.67 -1.24 9.55
C ALA A 394 17.07 -0.15 10.54
N ILE A 395 18.14 0.57 10.22
CA ILE A 395 18.62 1.72 11.00
C ILE A 395 18.50 2.94 10.11
N PHE A 396 17.62 3.84 10.48
CA PHE A 396 17.28 5.04 9.72
C PHE A 396 17.88 6.26 10.34
N TRP A 397 18.31 7.20 9.50
CA TRP A 397 18.72 8.53 9.88
C TRP A 397 17.86 9.58 9.16
N THR A 398 17.27 10.49 9.93
CA THR A 398 16.37 11.50 9.37
C THR A 398 16.98 12.87 9.16
N GLY A 399 18.26 13.04 9.48
CA GLY A 399 18.95 14.33 9.37
C GLY A 399 19.48 14.62 7.97
N ASP A 400 19.76 15.92 7.71
CA ASP A 400 20.18 16.45 6.40
C ASP A 400 21.68 16.22 6.08
N ARG A 401 22.40 15.46 6.90
CA ARG A 401 23.84 15.13 6.73
C ARG A 401 24.07 13.67 7.02
N ASP A 402 25.08 13.10 6.39
CA ASP A 402 25.50 11.74 6.67
C ASP A 402 25.84 11.56 8.16
N TYR A 403 25.53 10.38 8.67
CA TYR A 403 25.67 10.05 10.07
C TYR A 403 26.47 8.77 10.26
N GLU A 404 27.62 8.86 10.95
CA GLU A 404 28.39 7.70 11.37
C GLU A 404 27.75 7.14 12.66
N LEU A 405 27.32 5.90 12.64
CA LEU A 405 26.67 5.26 13.79
C LEU A 405 27.61 5.27 15.01
N PRO A 406 27.13 5.78 16.16
CA PRO A 406 27.89 5.67 17.40
C PRO A 406 28.02 4.20 17.79
N ALA A 407 29.07 3.89 18.56
CA ALA A 407 29.32 2.54 19.10
C ALA A 407 28.22 2.04 20.05
N THR A 408 27.14 2.78 20.20
CA THR A 408 26.01 2.54 21.12
C THR A 408 24.80 1.86 20.51
N ILE A 409 24.77 1.60 19.19
CA ILE A 409 23.73 0.71 18.64
C ILE A 409 24.13 -0.71 18.96
N GLU A 410 23.69 -1.16 20.12
CA GLU A 410 24.01 -2.48 20.63
C GLU A 410 23.27 -3.55 19.81
N LEU A 411 23.96 -4.61 19.42
CA LEU A 411 23.36 -5.75 18.69
C LEU A 411 22.15 -6.31 19.44
N GLN A 412 22.16 -6.28 20.76
CA GLN A 412 21.03 -6.75 21.60
C GLN A 412 19.71 -5.98 21.38
N SER A 413 19.76 -4.75 20.89
CA SER A 413 18.54 -3.99 20.57
C SER A 413 17.80 -4.54 19.34
N ILE A 414 18.49 -5.39 18.57
CA ILE A 414 17.94 -6.07 17.39
C ILE A 414 17.61 -7.51 17.73
N VAL A 415 18.58 -8.30 18.19
CA VAL A 415 18.42 -9.74 18.40
C VAL A 415 17.92 -10.13 19.81
N GLY A 416 17.79 -9.16 20.70
CA GLY A 416 17.42 -9.37 22.09
C GLY A 416 18.57 -9.88 22.99
N LEU A 417 18.38 -9.79 24.31
CA LEU A 417 19.40 -10.10 25.30
C LEU A 417 19.87 -11.57 25.29
N SER A 418 18.96 -12.51 24.98
CA SER A 418 19.26 -13.94 24.97
C SER A 418 20.20 -14.38 23.84
N GLN A 419 20.18 -13.68 22.72
CA GLN A 419 20.92 -14.03 21.51
C GLN A 419 22.10 -13.08 21.22
N ARG A 420 22.35 -12.10 22.07
CA ARG A 420 23.41 -11.09 21.87
C ARG A 420 24.82 -11.67 21.71
N ASN A 421 25.07 -12.84 22.24
CA ASN A 421 26.36 -13.54 22.19
C ASN A 421 26.47 -14.56 21.06
N ASP A 422 25.37 -14.82 20.34
CA ASP A 422 25.37 -15.78 19.24
C ASP A 422 26.19 -15.25 18.05
N PRO A 423 26.82 -16.12 17.27
CA PRO A 423 27.56 -15.69 16.08
C PRO A 423 26.58 -15.33 14.96
N TRP A 424 26.59 -14.08 14.54
CA TRP A 424 25.75 -13.54 13.46
C TRP A 424 26.57 -13.20 12.23
N THR A 425 25.93 -13.36 11.04
CA THR A 425 26.39 -12.83 9.76
C THR A 425 25.43 -11.73 9.33
N ILE A 426 25.94 -10.61 8.84
CA ILE A 426 25.16 -9.54 8.22
C ILE A 426 25.06 -9.76 6.71
N THR A 427 23.86 -9.57 6.17
CA THR A 427 23.57 -9.49 4.72
C THR A 427 22.87 -8.17 4.47
N ASN A 428 23.48 -7.24 3.74
CA ASN A 428 22.82 -5.99 3.34
C ASN A 428 21.73 -6.30 2.29
N LEU A 429 20.56 -5.68 2.42
CA LEU A 429 19.38 -6.01 1.60
C LEU A 429 19.19 -5.11 0.38
N PHE A 430 19.92 -3.99 0.28
CA PHE A 430 19.96 -3.16 -0.92
C PHE A 430 21.20 -3.39 -1.82
N ASP A 431 22.21 -4.09 -1.32
CA ASP A 431 23.42 -4.35 -2.07
C ASP A 431 23.46 -5.82 -2.50
N ASP A 432 23.33 -6.08 -3.81
CA ASP A 432 23.44 -7.41 -4.43
C ASP A 432 24.92 -7.86 -4.60
N GLU A 433 25.91 -7.02 -4.26
CA GLU A 433 27.30 -7.39 -4.29
C GLU A 433 27.75 -8.03 -2.97
N THR A 434 27.53 -9.31 -2.84
CA THR A 434 28.46 -10.15 -2.08
C THR A 434 29.81 -10.05 -2.75
N ASN A 435 30.62 -9.08 -2.32
CA ASN A 435 31.98 -8.98 -2.78
C ASN A 435 32.68 -10.30 -2.52
N ALA A 436 32.98 -11.05 -3.59
CA ALA A 436 33.67 -12.35 -3.55
C ALA A 436 35.07 -12.26 -2.93
N THR A 437 35.50 -11.08 -2.50
CA THR A 437 36.81 -10.82 -1.88
C THR A 437 36.76 -10.75 -0.36
N GLY A 438 35.58 -10.73 0.28
CA GLY A 438 35.49 -10.66 1.76
C GLY A 438 35.90 -9.32 2.36
N GLU A 439 36.14 -8.30 1.55
CA GLU A 439 36.31 -6.92 1.99
C GLU A 439 34.94 -6.25 1.96
N THR A 440 34.36 -6.01 3.15
CA THR A 440 33.14 -5.26 3.32
C THR A 440 33.31 -3.85 2.77
N ASP A 441 32.42 -3.45 1.85
CA ASP A 441 32.31 -2.05 1.47
C ASP A 441 32.11 -1.20 2.75
N VAL A 442 32.85 -0.10 2.85
CA VAL A 442 32.95 0.70 4.07
C VAL A 442 31.64 1.40 4.42
N THR A 443 30.65 1.36 3.53
CA THR A 443 29.33 2.02 3.63
C THR A 443 28.23 1.13 4.24
N GLY A 444 28.36 -0.20 4.17
CA GLY A 444 27.34 -1.12 4.67
C GLY A 444 27.39 -1.34 6.20
N ALA A 445 26.31 -1.90 6.75
CA ALA A 445 26.26 -2.29 8.15
C ALA A 445 27.26 -3.43 8.44
N ARG A 446 27.96 -3.35 9.56
CA ARG A 446 28.90 -4.37 10.02
C ARG A 446 28.82 -4.56 11.54
N ILE A 447 29.14 -5.77 12.02
CA ILE A 447 29.24 -6.05 13.46
C ILE A 447 30.69 -5.83 13.90
N GLU A 448 30.88 -5.03 14.95
CA GLU A 448 32.18 -4.82 15.62
C GLU A 448 32.09 -5.19 17.11
N GLY A 449 33.26 -5.46 17.73
CA GLY A 449 33.35 -5.84 19.14
C GLY A 449 33.19 -7.34 19.41
N GLU A 450 33.33 -7.73 20.67
CA GLU A 450 33.24 -9.12 21.14
C GLU A 450 32.28 -9.24 22.34
N GLY A 451 31.69 -10.40 22.51
CA GLY A 451 30.82 -10.68 23.65
C GLY A 451 29.62 -9.73 23.75
N GLU A 452 29.47 -9.12 24.93
CA GLU A 452 28.36 -8.20 25.23
C GLU A 452 28.54 -6.80 24.61
N ASP A 453 29.78 -6.46 24.17
CA ASP A 453 30.12 -5.17 23.62
C ASP A 453 29.99 -5.10 22.09
N ARG A 454 29.26 -6.06 21.49
CA ARG A 454 29.02 -6.05 20.05
C ARG A 454 28.05 -4.94 19.65
N VAL A 455 28.44 -4.21 18.62
CA VAL A 455 27.70 -3.07 18.08
C VAL A 455 27.57 -3.17 16.56
N ILE A 456 26.53 -2.55 16.03
CA ILE A 456 26.40 -2.30 14.60
C ILE A 456 27.05 -0.97 14.28
N ARG A 457 27.91 -0.96 13.26
CA ARG A 457 28.51 0.24 12.71
C ARG A 457 28.21 0.37 11.22
N GLY A 458 28.17 1.61 10.76
CA GLY A 458 28.03 1.99 9.36
C GLY A 458 27.89 3.49 9.22
N THR A 459 27.92 3.96 8.00
CA THR A 459 27.59 5.35 7.66
C THR A 459 26.22 5.36 7.02
N ILE A 460 25.32 6.21 7.54
CA ILE A 460 23.98 6.36 6.98
C ILE A 460 23.96 7.69 6.24
N PRO A 461 23.60 7.71 4.95
CA PRO A 461 23.42 8.95 4.21
C PRO A 461 22.32 9.84 4.82
N ALA A 462 22.32 11.12 4.46
CA ALA A 462 21.22 12.01 4.79
C ALA A 462 19.88 11.39 4.34
N HIS A 463 18.89 11.36 5.24
CA HIS A 463 17.58 10.70 5.03
C HIS A 463 17.68 9.20 4.64
N GLY A 464 18.80 8.55 4.96
CA GLY A 464 19.13 7.21 4.49
C GLY A 464 18.83 6.10 5.48
N VAL A 465 19.18 4.88 5.07
CA VAL A 465 18.95 3.65 5.86
C VAL A 465 20.09 2.63 5.67
N LEU A 466 20.44 1.94 6.76
CA LEU A 466 21.11 0.63 6.69
C LEU A 466 20.04 -0.44 6.88
N TRP A 467 19.80 -1.23 5.87
CA TRP A 467 18.78 -2.31 5.89
C TRP A 467 19.45 -3.65 5.64
N PHE A 468 19.29 -4.59 6.56
CA PHE A 468 20.06 -5.84 6.55
C PHE A 468 19.32 -6.98 7.24
N ALA A 469 19.74 -8.21 6.93
CA ALA A 469 19.41 -9.42 7.67
C ALA A 469 20.58 -9.82 8.58
N LEU A 470 20.27 -10.48 9.69
CA LEU A 470 21.17 -11.14 10.61
C LEU A 470 20.90 -12.63 10.61
N ASP A 471 21.84 -13.42 10.12
CA ASP A 471 21.74 -14.88 10.04
C ASP A 471 22.57 -15.55 11.12
N PRO A 472 22.06 -16.56 11.83
CA PRO A 472 22.85 -17.36 12.75
C PRO A 472 23.93 -18.12 11.99
N ARG A 473 25.17 -18.16 12.55
CA ARG A 473 26.29 -18.92 11.98
C ARG A 473 26.28 -20.38 12.41
#